data_9f6f82a6156794ee505e35189d366c98
#
_entry.id   9f6f82a6156794ee505e35189d366c98
#
_cell.length_a   1.000
_cell.length_b   1.000
_cell.length_c   1.000
_cell.angle_alpha   90.00
_cell.angle_beta   90.00
_cell.angle_gamma   90.00
#
_symmetry.space_group_name_H-M   'P 1'
#
loop_
_entity.id
_entity.type
_entity.pdbx_description
1 polymer ?
#
loop_
_entity_poly.entity_id
_entity_poly.type
_entity_poly.pdbx_seq_one_letter_code
_entity_poly.pdbx_strand_id
1 'polypeptide(L)'
;AYLDATLKVYATKVNIPFKDPLSIFPEEEQERFETNSYTVILPIRGGGDRLGTLVIGRMDSDFKDDDLVLAEYASTVVGIEILHEKQDKEKNLARDKDMVNMALNSLSFSEKEAIEHIFRELDGTEGLLIASKIADRVGITRSVIVNALRKLESAGIIESKSLGMKGTYIKVLKEYFLEL
;
A
#
# COMPACT_ATOMS: atom_id res chain seq x y z
N ALA A 1 6.28 24.77 -6.20
CA ALA A 1 6.05 25.86 -5.21
C ALA A 1 4.90 26.80 -5.60
N TYR A 2 4.75 27.20 -6.87
CA TYR A 2 3.67 28.10 -7.32
C TYR A 2 2.30 27.39 -7.39
N LEU A 3 2.27 26.18 -7.90
CA LEU A 3 1.07 25.32 -7.90
C LEU A 3 0.54 25.08 -6.48
N ASP A 4 1.41 24.97 -5.50
CA ASP A 4 1.03 24.69 -4.11
C ASP A 4 0.34 25.88 -3.42
N ALA A 5 0.70 27.10 -3.77
CA ALA A 5 0.08 28.31 -3.23
C ALA A 5 -1.30 28.59 -3.86
N THR A 6 -1.48 28.32 -5.15
CA THR A 6 -2.73 28.53 -5.89
C THR A 6 -3.76 27.43 -5.60
N LEU A 7 -3.30 26.21 -5.32
CA LEU A 7 -4.16 25.05 -5.01
C LEU A 7 -4.67 25.02 -3.55
N LYS A 8 -4.25 25.98 -2.72
CA LYS A 8 -4.60 25.98 -1.30
C LYS A 8 -6.05 26.34 -0.98
N VAL A 9 -6.77 27.01 -1.85
CA VAL A 9 -8.00 27.67 -1.37
C VAL A 9 -9.27 27.40 -2.17
N TYR A 10 -9.29 27.24 -3.51
CA TYR A 10 -10.54 27.10 -4.26
C TYR A 10 -10.37 26.26 -5.54
N ALA A 11 -11.48 25.78 -6.11
CA ALA A 11 -11.56 25.33 -7.48
C ALA A 11 -11.07 26.48 -8.37
N THR A 12 -9.92 26.34 -8.95
CA THR A 12 -9.37 27.39 -9.80
C THR A 12 -9.60 26.96 -11.24
N LYS A 13 -10.50 27.65 -11.92
CA LYS A 13 -10.59 27.58 -13.37
C LYS A 13 -9.33 28.25 -13.90
N VAL A 14 -8.34 27.46 -14.25
CA VAL A 14 -7.15 27.93 -14.89
C VAL A 14 -7.27 27.57 -16.36
N ASN A 15 -7.59 28.55 -17.17
CA ASN A 15 -7.49 28.46 -18.60
C ASN A 15 -5.99 28.55 -18.95
N ILE A 16 -5.30 27.42 -18.91
CA ILE A 16 -3.87 27.34 -19.25
C ILE A 16 -3.82 26.84 -20.68
N PRO A 17 -3.38 27.70 -21.65
CA PRO A 17 -3.03 27.22 -22.97
C PRO A 17 -2.02 26.08 -22.83
N PHE A 18 -2.14 25.04 -23.63
CA PHE A 18 -1.27 23.85 -23.54
C PHE A 18 0.23 24.22 -23.64
N LYS A 19 0.55 25.31 -24.34
CA LYS A 19 1.92 25.85 -24.53
C LYS A 19 2.35 26.85 -23.45
N ASP A 20 1.65 26.93 -22.31
CA ASP A 20 2.02 27.81 -21.21
C ASP A 20 3.19 27.20 -20.41
N PRO A 21 4.21 27.99 -19.98
CA PRO A 21 5.26 27.51 -19.08
C PRO A 21 4.75 26.93 -17.75
N LEU A 22 3.51 27.26 -17.37
CA LEU A 22 2.83 26.72 -16.19
C LEU A 22 2.07 25.42 -16.48
N SER A 23 2.10 24.91 -17.72
CA SER A 23 1.48 23.64 -18.08
C SER A 23 2.08 22.51 -17.25
N ILE A 24 1.22 21.63 -16.76
CA ILE A 24 1.62 20.42 -16.04
C ILE A 24 2.15 19.32 -16.99
N PHE A 25 2.03 19.53 -18.30
CA PHE A 25 2.47 18.59 -19.32
C PHE A 25 3.90 18.88 -19.76
N PRO A 26 4.73 17.83 -20.01
CA PRO A 26 6.07 18.01 -20.58
C PRO A 26 6.04 18.76 -21.92
N GLU A 27 7.07 19.52 -22.24
CA GLU A 27 7.17 20.29 -23.51
C GLU A 27 6.96 19.41 -24.74
N GLU A 28 7.46 18.16 -24.72
CA GLU A 28 7.30 17.18 -25.80
C GLU A 28 5.85 16.78 -26.04
N GLU A 29 5.01 16.80 -25.00
CA GLU A 29 3.57 16.53 -25.12
C GLU A 29 2.80 17.78 -25.54
N GLN A 30 3.27 18.97 -25.17
CA GLN A 30 2.65 20.24 -25.55
C GLN A 30 2.69 20.48 -27.06
N GLU A 31 3.72 19.97 -27.77
CA GLU A 31 3.83 20.10 -29.23
C GLU A 31 2.83 19.23 -30.01
N ARG A 32 2.29 18.19 -29.39
CA ARG A 32 1.32 17.26 -30.05
C ARG A 32 -0.10 17.81 -30.14
N PHE A 33 -0.40 18.87 -29.38
CA PHE A 33 -1.74 19.42 -29.30
C PHE A 33 -1.77 20.83 -29.90
N GLU A 34 -2.21 20.93 -31.16
CA GLU A 34 -2.37 22.20 -31.86
C GLU A 34 -3.65 22.98 -31.51
N THR A 35 -4.53 22.37 -30.69
CA THR A 35 -5.86 22.87 -30.36
C THR A 35 -5.92 23.67 -29.07
N ASN A 36 -6.88 24.56 -28.94
CA ASN A 36 -7.21 25.24 -27.71
C ASN A 36 -7.66 24.21 -26.66
N SER A 37 -6.83 23.97 -25.67
CA SER A 37 -7.16 23.10 -24.55
C SER A 37 -7.46 23.92 -23.30
N TYR A 38 -8.44 23.48 -22.55
CA TYR A 38 -8.87 24.08 -21.29
C TYR A 38 -8.66 23.08 -20.16
N THR A 39 -8.13 23.53 -19.04
CA THR A 39 -7.85 22.67 -17.89
C THR A 39 -8.48 23.24 -16.63
N VAL A 40 -9.15 22.38 -15.89
CA VAL A 40 -9.66 22.67 -14.54
C VAL A 40 -8.88 21.86 -13.53
N ILE A 41 -8.39 22.51 -12.49
CA ILE A 41 -7.64 21.90 -11.40
C ILE A 41 -8.40 22.11 -10.10
N LEU A 42 -8.78 21.00 -9.44
CA LEU A 42 -9.51 21.02 -8.18
C LEU A 42 -8.77 20.25 -7.09
N PRO A 43 -8.71 20.81 -5.88
CA PRO A 43 -8.19 20.05 -4.74
C PRO A 43 -9.21 18.99 -4.31
N ILE A 44 -8.76 17.75 -4.16
CA ILE A 44 -9.52 16.69 -3.51
C ILE A 44 -9.31 16.84 -2.02
N ARG A 45 -10.39 17.01 -1.27
CA ARG A 45 -10.36 17.21 0.19
C ARG A 45 -11.22 16.16 0.90
N GLY A 46 -10.81 15.80 2.12
CA GLY A 46 -11.58 14.90 2.98
C GLY A 46 -11.05 14.91 4.41
N GLY A 47 -11.94 14.86 5.40
CA GLY A 47 -11.55 14.86 6.81
C GLY A 47 -10.80 16.11 7.28
N GLY A 48 -10.91 17.23 6.56
CA GLY A 48 -10.17 18.47 6.84
C GLY A 48 -8.83 18.58 6.11
N ASP A 49 -8.32 17.48 5.52
CA ASP A 49 -7.04 17.42 4.83
C ASP A 49 -7.19 17.49 3.31
N ARG A 50 -6.10 17.88 2.63
CA ARG A 50 -5.97 17.75 1.20
C ARG A 50 -5.43 16.37 0.87
N LEU A 51 -6.25 15.58 0.15
CA LEU A 51 -5.95 14.18 -0.19
C LEU A 51 -5.30 14.03 -1.58
N GLY A 52 -5.53 15.02 -2.46
CA GLY A 52 -5.02 14.94 -3.83
C GLY A 52 -5.40 16.16 -4.68
N THR A 53 -5.27 15.97 -5.99
CA THR A 53 -5.66 16.97 -7.01
C THR A 53 -6.36 16.26 -8.15
N LEU A 54 -7.54 16.74 -8.50
CA LEU A 54 -8.26 16.36 -9.71
C LEU A 54 -7.92 17.34 -10.83
N VAL A 55 -7.47 16.82 -11.95
CA VAL A 55 -7.18 17.60 -13.17
C VAL A 55 -8.09 17.11 -14.28
N ILE A 56 -8.85 18.01 -14.88
CA ILE A 56 -9.77 17.70 -15.97
C ILE A 56 -9.38 18.56 -17.18
N GLY A 57 -9.11 17.91 -18.31
CA GLY A 57 -8.82 18.56 -19.59
C GLY A 57 -9.96 18.43 -20.57
N ARG A 58 -10.19 19.47 -21.38
CA ARG A 58 -11.14 19.47 -22.50
C ARG A 58 -10.52 20.16 -23.70
N MET A 59 -10.77 19.67 -24.89
CA MET A 59 -10.37 20.30 -26.16
C MET A 59 -11.54 21.06 -26.74
N ASP A 60 -11.23 22.13 -27.47
CA ASP A 60 -12.14 22.90 -28.34
C ASP A 60 -13.29 23.68 -27.66
N SER A 61 -13.50 23.52 -26.37
CA SER A 61 -14.53 24.28 -25.65
C SER A 61 -14.18 24.57 -24.20
N ASP A 62 -14.52 25.76 -23.74
CA ASP A 62 -14.32 26.17 -22.36
C ASP A 62 -15.28 25.42 -21.39
N PHE A 63 -14.87 25.30 -20.14
CA PHE A 63 -15.70 24.77 -19.06
C PHE A 63 -16.77 25.82 -18.65
N LYS A 64 -17.99 25.40 -18.56
CA LYS A 64 -19.12 26.20 -18.07
C LYS A 64 -19.27 26.02 -16.54
N ASP A 65 -20.09 26.86 -15.93
CA ASP A 65 -20.35 26.81 -14.49
C ASP A 65 -20.91 25.46 -14.06
N ASP A 66 -21.79 24.85 -14.86
CA ASP A 66 -22.33 23.50 -14.58
C ASP A 66 -21.23 22.41 -14.60
N ASP A 67 -20.26 22.53 -15.51
CA ASP A 67 -19.11 21.61 -15.57
C ASP A 67 -18.27 21.73 -14.29
N LEU A 68 -18.10 22.97 -13.76
CA LEU A 68 -17.34 23.21 -12.53
C LEU A 68 -18.05 22.62 -11.32
N VAL A 69 -19.38 22.76 -11.23
CA VAL A 69 -20.18 22.15 -10.17
C VAL A 69 -20.04 20.62 -10.21
N LEU A 70 -20.12 20.01 -11.39
CA LEU A 70 -19.92 18.57 -11.56
C LEU A 70 -18.51 18.14 -11.17
N ALA A 71 -17.49 18.92 -11.52
CA ALA A 71 -16.11 18.65 -11.16
C ALA A 71 -15.87 18.73 -9.64
N GLU A 72 -16.48 19.70 -8.95
CA GLU A 72 -16.46 19.80 -7.49
C GLU A 72 -17.16 18.62 -6.82
N TYR A 73 -18.29 18.22 -7.34
CA TYR A 73 -18.99 17.03 -6.87
C TYR A 73 -18.13 15.77 -7.04
N ALA A 74 -17.53 15.59 -8.23
CA ALA A 74 -16.64 14.48 -8.51
C ALA A 74 -15.43 14.46 -7.57
N SER A 75 -14.80 15.63 -7.31
CA SER A 75 -13.67 15.72 -6.39
C SER A 75 -14.06 15.33 -4.95
N THR A 76 -15.28 15.65 -4.54
CA THR A 76 -15.83 15.28 -3.23
C THR A 76 -16.03 13.76 -3.13
N VAL A 77 -16.62 13.14 -4.16
CA VAL A 77 -16.83 11.68 -4.20
C VAL A 77 -15.50 10.92 -4.15
N VAL A 78 -14.53 11.37 -4.95
CA VAL A 78 -13.17 10.79 -4.93
C VAL A 78 -12.52 10.97 -3.56
N GLY A 79 -12.71 12.11 -2.92
CA GLY A 79 -12.20 12.37 -1.55
C GLY A 79 -12.77 11.40 -0.52
N ILE A 80 -14.06 11.11 -0.59
CA ILE A 80 -14.71 10.11 0.29
C ILE A 80 -14.12 8.72 0.06
N GLU A 81 -13.94 8.33 -1.21
CA GLU A 81 -13.38 7.01 -1.55
C GLU A 81 -11.94 6.84 -1.06
N ILE A 82 -11.10 7.86 -1.24
CA ILE A 82 -9.72 7.85 -0.70
C ILE A 82 -9.72 7.69 0.82
N LEU A 83 -10.64 8.36 1.53
CA LEU A 83 -10.75 8.21 2.98
C LEU A 83 -11.20 6.80 3.40
N HIS A 84 -12.16 6.21 2.67
CA HIS A 84 -12.59 4.83 2.91
C HIS A 84 -11.43 3.85 2.73
N GLU A 85 -10.72 3.93 1.60
CA GLU A 85 -9.56 3.08 1.37
C GLU A 85 -8.48 3.21 2.45
N LYS A 86 -8.21 4.45 2.90
CA LYS A 86 -7.24 4.70 3.97
C LYS A 86 -7.68 4.05 5.29
N GLN A 87 -8.95 4.23 5.66
CA GLN A 87 -9.50 3.64 6.88
C GLN A 87 -9.49 2.11 6.84
N ASP A 88 -9.81 1.52 5.69
CA ASP A 88 -9.80 0.07 5.53
C ASP A 88 -8.39 -0.50 5.58
N LYS A 89 -7.40 0.19 5.01
CA LYS A 89 -5.98 -0.18 5.15
C LYS A 89 -5.52 -0.13 6.62
N GLU A 90 -5.87 0.94 7.34
CA GLU A 90 -5.53 1.09 8.77
C GLU A 90 -6.18 -0.01 9.63
N LYS A 91 -7.47 -0.31 9.38
CA LYS A 91 -8.19 -1.39 10.08
C LYS A 91 -7.58 -2.77 9.79
N ASN A 92 -7.23 -3.03 8.53
CA ASN A 92 -6.62 -4.30 8.15
C ASN A 92 -5.23 -4.45 8.78
N LEU A 93 -4.41 -3.39 8.77
CA LEU A 93 -3.11 -3.39 9.45
C LEU A 93 -3.24 -3.63 10.96
N ALA A 94 -4.21 -2.99 11.63
CA ALA A 94 -4.47 -3.20 13.04
C ALA A 94 -4.87 -4.66 13.33
N ARG A 95 -5.78 -5.23 12.53
CA ARG A 95 -6.17 -6.65 12.64
C ARG A 95 -5.00 -7.60 12.42
N ASP A 96 -4.16 -7.32 11.43
CA ASP A 96 -2.97 -8.13 11.16
C ASP A 96 -1.99 -8.09 12.33
N LYS A 97 -1.77 -6.92 12.93
CA LYS A 97 -0.97 -6.77 14.15
C LYS A 97 -1.51 -7.57 15.32
N ASP A 98 -2.80 -7.48 15.57
CA ASP A 98 -3.46 -8.24 16.65
C ASP A 98 -3.34 -9.75 16.43
N MET A 99 -3.54 -10.19 15.19
CA MET A 99 -3.45 -11.62 14.81
C MET A 99 -2.02 -12.15 15.01
N VAL A 100 -1.01 -11.41 14.56
CA VAL A 100 0.41 -11.76 14.75
C VAL A 100 0.75 -11.82 16.25
N ASN A 101 0.36 -10.82 17.03
CA ASN A 101 0.62 -10.78 18.47
C ASN A 101 -0.06 -11.96 19.21
N MET A 102 -1.31 -12.30 18.87
CA MET A 102 -2.01 -13.45 19.45
C MET A 102 -1.29 -14.77 19.13
N ALA A 103 -0.86 -14.94 17.89
CA ALA A 103 -0.14 -16.14 17.48
C ALA A 103 1.20 -16.27 18.21
N LEU A 104 1.99 -15.20 18.27
CA LEU A 104 3.27 -15.18 19.00
C LEU A 104 3.09 -15.45 20.49
N ASN A 105 2.02 -14.95 21.10
CA ASN A 105 1.71 -15.23 22.51
C ASN A 105 1.28 -16.68 22.76
N SER A 106 0.80 -17.39 21.75
CA SER A 106 0.46 -18.82 21.82
C SER A 106 1.68 -19.74 21.73
N LEU A 107 2.83 -19.21 21.32
CA LEU A 107 4.06 -19.99 21.20
C LEU A 107 4.73 -20.16 22.57
N SER A 108 5.25 -21.36 22.82
CA SER A 108 6.15 -21.62 23.96
C SER A 108 7.48 -20.90 23.75
N PHE A 109 8.30 -20.82 24.81
CA PHE A 109 9.64 -20.21 24.73
C PHE A 109 10.50 -20.84 23.63
N SER A 110 10.58 -22.17 23.58
CA SER A 110 11.38 -22.88 22.58
C SER A 110 10.81 -22.73 21.17
N GLU A 111 9.48 -22.57 21.02
CA GLU A 111 8.85 -22.31 19.72
C GLU A 111 9.18 -20.88 19.23
N LYS A 112 9.20 -19.87 20.13
CA LYS A 112 9.61 -18.51 19.80
C LYS A 112 11.06 -18.47 19.33
N GLU A 113 11.95 -19.09 20.08
CA GLU A 113 13.37 -19.20 19.72
C GLU A 113 13.55 -19.87 18.35
N ALA A 114 12.80 -20.95 18.08
CA ALA A 114 12.79 -21.60 16.78
C ALA A 114 12.38 -20.65 15.65
N ILE A 115 11.34 -19.86 15.86
CA ILE A 115 10.80 -18.92 14.88
C ILE A 115 11.81 -17.81 14.60
N GLU A 116 12.44 -17.22 15.62
CA GLU A 116 13.48 -16.21 15.43
C GLU A 116 14.63 -16.73 14.56
N HIS A 117 15.09 -17.96 14.81
CA HIS A 117 16.16 -18.56 14.02
C HIS A 117 15.74 -18.86 12.57
N ILE A 118 14.50 -19.32 12.37
CA ILE A 118 13.94 -19.56 11.04
C ILE A 118 13.95 -18.26 10.24
N PHE A 119 13.45 -17.17 10.81
CA PHE A 119 13.29 -15.92 10.07
C PHE A 119 14.59 -15.14 9.88
N ARG A 120 15.60 -15.38 10.73
CA ARG A 120 16.97 -14.88 10.46
C ARG A 120 17.63 -15.57 9.27
N GLU A 121 17.26 -16.81 8.96
CA GLU A 121 17.77 -17.54 7.80
C GLU A 121 16.98 -17.32 6.53
N LEU A 122 15.75 -16.81 6.66
CA LEU A 122 14.93 -16.40 5.52
C LEU A 122 15.44 -15.05 5.00
N ASP A 123 15.95 -15.05 3.79
CA ASP A 123 16.35 -13.82 3.10
C ASP A 123 15.12 -13.20 2.43
N GLY A 124 14.32 -12.43 3.20
CA GLY A 124 13.11 -11.78 2.73
C GLY A 124 11.80 -12.43 3.19
N THR A 125 10.77 -12.36 2.33
CA THR A 125 9.40 -12.79 2.66
C THR A 125 9.15 -14.28 2.42
N GLU A 126 10.04 -14.98 1.75
CA GLU A 126 9.86 -16.40 1.42
C GLU A 126 11.19 -17.13 1.26
N GLY A 127 11.20 -18.42 1.51
CA GLY A 127 12.42 -19.24 1.34
C GLY A 127 12.24 -20.70 1.70
N LEU A 128 13.30 -21.46 1.43
CA LEU A 128 13.38 -22.88 1.73
C LEU A 128 14.20 -23.12 2.98
N LEU A 129 13.63 -23.82 3.96
CA LEU A 129 14.35 -24.20 5.17
C LEU A 129 14.35 -25.71 5.38
N ILE A 130 15.40 -26.17 6.05
CA ILE A 130 15.57 -27.55 6.46
C ILE A 130 15.46 -27.59 7.99
N ALA A 131 14.26 -27.99 8.49
CA ALA A 131 13.94 -27.96 9.92
C ALA A 131 14.93 -28.74 10.79
N SER A 132 15.52 -29.84 10.30
CA SER A 132 16.54 -30.61 11.04
C SER A 132 17.82 -29.82 11.24
N LYS A 133 18.29 -29.07 10.22
CA LYS A 133 19.50 -28.25 10.33
C LYS A 133 19.34 -27.11 11.36
N ILE A 134 18.16 -26.51 11.39
CA ILE A 134 17.85 -25.46 12.37
C ILE A 134 17.75 -26.09 13.77
N ALA A 135 17.05 -27.21 13.91
CA ALA A 135 16.92 -27.93 15.16
C ALA A 135 18.29 -28.29 15.77
N ASP A 136 19.18 -28.86 14.97
CA ASP A 136 20.55 -29.22 15.40
C ASP A 136 21.38 -28.01 15.82
N ARG A 137 21.21 -26.86 15.14
CA ARG A 137 21.96 -25.65 15.43
C ARG A 137 21.50 -24.95 16.71
N VAL A 138 20.19 -24.95 16.94
CA VAL A 138 19.58 -24.24 18.09
C VAL A 138 19.48 -25.15 19.32
N GLY A 139 19.71 -26.46 19.17
CA GLY A 139 19.60 -27.42 20.27
C GLY A 139 18.15 -27.74 20.65
N ILE A 140 17.21 -27.61 19.72
CA ILE A 140 15.79 -27.94 19.89
C ILE A 140 15.42 -29.15 19.01
N THR A 141 14.23 -29.71 19.25
CA THR A 141 13.77 -30.82 18.44
C THR A 141 13.06 -30.35 17.18
N ARG A 142 13.13 -31.15 16.11
CA ARG A 142 12.40 -30.89 14.86
C ARG A 142 10.90 -30.71 15.10
N SER A 143 10.33 -31.42 16.09
CA SER A 143 8.90 -31.32 16.42
C SER A 143 8.51 -29.92 16.93
N VAL A 144 9.39 -29.25 17.67
CA VAL A 144 9.18 -27.85 18.13
C VAL A 144 9.06 -26.92 16.93
N ILE A 145 9.96 -27.04 15.97
CA ILE A 145 9.93 -26.23 14.73
C ILE A 145 8.62 -26.48 13.96
N VAL A 146 8.27 -27.74 13.74
CA VAL A 146 7.05 -28.11 13.00
C VAL A 146 5.79 -27.59 13.71
N ASN A 147 5.73 -27.68 15.04
CA ASN A 147 4.60 -27.18 15.82
C ASN A 147 4.52 -25.63 15.76
N ALA A 148 5.63 -24.93 15.86
CA ALA A 148 5.67 -23.50 15.75
C ALA A 148 5.17 -23.04 14.37
N LEU A 149 5.68 -23.62 13.28
CA LEU A 149 5.23 -23.33 11.93
C LEU A 149 3.75 -23.62 11.74
N ARG A 150 3.24 -24.73 12.26
CA ARG A 150 1.81 -25.08 12.20
C ARG A 150 0.92 -24.07 12.91
N LYS A 151 1.35 -23.53 14.06
CA LYS A 151 0.62 -22.50 14.79
C LYS A 151 0.55 -21.20 13.99
N LEU A 152 1.67 -20.76 13.40
CA LEU A 152 1.71 -19.56 12.56
C LEU A 152 0.89 -19.73 11.27
N GLU A 153 0.92 -20.93 10.65
CA GLU A 153 0.12 -21.26 9.48
C GLU A 153 -1.38 -21.27 9.81
N SER A 154 -1.76 -21.89 10.95
CA SER A 154 -3.16 -21.90 11.42
C SER A 154 -3.67 -20.49 11.74
N ALA A 155 -2.80 -19.58 12.14
CA ALA A 155 -3.11 -18.17 12.33
C ALA A 155 -3.09 -17.34 11.04
N GLY A 156 -2.79 -17.94 9.88
CA GLY A 156 -2.72 -17.24 8.60
C GLY A 156 -1.58 -16.23 8.49
N ILE A 157 -0.50 -16.40 9.25
CA ILE A 157 0.67 -15.53 9.23
C ILE A 157 1.64 -15.97 8.17
N ILE A 158 1.81 -17.27 8.01
CA ILE A 158 2.66 -17.90 7.00
C ILE A 158 1.87 -18.93 6.20
N GLU A 159 2.40 -19.26 5.04
CA GLU A 159 2.05 -20.45 4.28
C GLU A 159 3.28 -21.38 4.27
N SER A 160 3.08 -22.67 4.51
CA SER A 160 4.16 -23.65 4.50
C SER A 160 3.86 -24.80 3.53
N LYS A 161 4.89 -25.26 2.80
CA LYS A 161 4.78 -26.37 1.88
C LYS A 161 5.95 -27.32 2.06
N SER A 162 5.67 -28.55 2.48
CA SER A 162 6.72 -29.59 2.58
C SER A 162 7.14 -30.05 1.19
N LEU A 163 8.46 -30.03 0.93
CA LEU A 163 9.09 -30.53 -0.29
C LEU A 163 9.85 -31.85 -0.04
N GLY A 164 9.42 -32.60 0.96
CA GLY A 164 10.03 -33.86 1.34
C GLY A 164 11.46 -33.70 1.82
N MET A 165 12.41 -34.45 1.21
CA MET A 165 13.83 -34.38 1.58
C MET A 165 14.49 -33.02 1.28
N LYS A 166 13.91 -32.20 0.41
CA LYS A 166 14.42 -30.88 0.07
C LYS A 166 14.16 -29.84 1.15
N GLY A 167 13.25 -30.11 2.11
CA GLY A 167 12.91 -29.20 3.19
C GLY A 167 11.49 -28.69 3.13
N THR A 168 11.24 -27.58 3.79
CA THR A 168 9.93 -26.90 3.85
C THR A 168 10.09 -25.50 3.26
N TYR A 169 9.29 -25.19 2.24
CA TYR A 169 9.17 -23.86 1.72
C TYR A 169 8.20 -23.08 2.60
N ILE A 170 8.58 -21.85 2.96
CA ILE A 170 7.77 -20.93 3.78
C ILE A 170 7.61 -19.63 3.02
N LYS A 171 6.39 -19.06 3.12
CA LYS A 171 6.06 -17.74 2.64
C LYS A 171 5.34 -16.96 3.74
N VAL A 172 5.82 -15.76 4.04
CA VAL A 172 5.19 -14.84 4.98
C VAL A 172 4.03 -14.14 4.30
N LEU A 173 2.84 -14.19 4.90
CA LEU A 173 1.61 -13.58 4.39
C LEU A 173 1.32 -12.22 5.03
N LYS A 174 1.88 -11.97 6.23
CA LYS A 174 1.68 -10.76 7.02
C LYS A 174 3.01 -10.03 7.18
N GLU A 175 3.21 -8.96 6.40
CA GLU A 175 4.47 -8.18 6.39
C GLU A 175 4.88 -7.68 7.77
N TYR A 176 3.92 -7.27 8.59
CA TYR A 176 4.18 -6.84 9.96
C TYR A 176 4.94 -7.88 10.81
N PHE A 177 4.82 -9.15 10.50
CA PHE A 177 5.55 -10.21 11.18
C PHE A 177 7.07 -10.13 10.97
N LEU A 178 7.53 -9.51 9.89
CA LEU A 178 8.95 -9.31 9.57
C LEU A 178 9.54 -8.05 10.23
N GLU A 179 8.70 -7.18 10.78
CA GLU A 179 9.12 -5.94 11.47
C GLU A 179 9.40 -6.16 12.97
N LEU A 180 9.15 -7.37 13.49
CA LEU A 180 9.32 -7.77 14.89
C LEU A 180 10.71 -8.36 15.15
#